data_ea6b14069ce226be41b1de37b03cf31a
#
_entry.id   ea6b14069ce226be41b1de37b03cf31a
#
_cell.length_a   1.000
_cell.length_b   1.000
_cell.length_c   1.000
_cell.angle_alpha   90.00
_cell.angle_beta   90.00
_cell.angle_gamma   90.00
#
_symmetry.space_group_name_H-M   'P 1'
#
loop_
_entity.id
_entity.type
_entity.pdbx_description
1 polymer ?
#
loop_
_entity_poly.entity_id
_entity_poly.type
_entity_poly.pdbx_seq_one_letter_code
_entity_poly.pdbx_strand_id
1 'polypeptide(L)'
;MKKQTKTIIRTVLLVFVALSVGINVYALNASRVAGDAVPMPFGVGLTVVLSGSMEPELSVGDLLIVAEQDSYTVGEVVVFQEGRIGVVHRIIEMDDTTVTTQGDANNAPDEPMDISRVKGKVVLAIPMIGHVVNMIKTPVATVVILAAAIFLLERSFHKEKEKDADQLEEIKREIERLKQEAKNQDTNQ
;
A
#
# COMPACT_ATOMS: atom_id res chain seq x y z
N MET A 1 -9.93 29.55 1.97
CA MET A 1 -10.30 28.13 2.09
C MET A 1 -9.78 27.26 0.95
N LYS A 2 -9.96 27.59 -0.34
CA LYS A 2 -9.53 26.71 -1.47
C LYS A 2 -8.02 26.45 -1.59
N LYS A 3 -7.12 27.36 -1.15
CA LYS A 3 -5.66 27.20 -1.26
C LYS A 3 -5.13 26.20 -0.20
N GLN A 4 -5.61 26.30 1.03
CA GLN A 4 -5.25 25.36 2.12
C GLN A 4 -5.69 23.92 1.82
N THR A 5 -6.91 23.73 1.30
CA THR A 5 -7.42 22.39 0.95
C THR A 5 -6.55 21.72 -0.12
N LYS A 6 -6.07 22.47 -1.13
CA LYS A 6 -5.18 21.93 -2.17
C LYS A 6 -3.81 21.53 -1.61
N THR A 7 -3.24 22.35 -0.73
CA THR A 7 -1.97 22.04 -0.06
C THR A 7 -2.09 20.77 0.78
N ILE A 8 -3.19 20.63 1.54
CA ILE A 8 -3.47 19.43 2.33
C ILE A 8 -3.56 18.19 1.44
N ILE A 9 -4.36 18.25 0.36
CA ILE A 9 -4.51 17.12 -0.58
C ILE A 9 -3.15 16.74 -1.19
N ARG A 10 -2.32 17.71 -1.57
CA ARG A 10 -0.99 17.47 -2.12
C ARG A 10 -0.06 16.80 -1.10
N THR A 11 -0.05 17.30 0.14
CA THR A 11 0.77 16.72 1.21
C THR A 11 0.33 15.30 1.51
N VAL A 12 -0.97 15.03 1.61
CA VAL A 12 -1.51 13.69 1.80
C VAL A 12 -1.11 12.76 0.65
N LEU A 13 -1.19 13.22 -0.60
CA LEU A 13 -0.77 12.43 -1.76
C LEU A 13 0.72 12.11 -1.73
N LEU A 14 1.58 13.08 -1.38
CA LEU A 14 3.02 12.87 -1.26
C LEU A 14 3.36 11.87 -0.14
N VAL A 15 2.71 11.99 1.00
CA VAL A 15 2.88 11.03 2.12
C VAL A 15 2.44 9.64 1.70
N PHE A 16 1.30 9.52 1.02
CA PHE A 16 0.80 8.24 0.50
C PHE A 16 1.79 7.60 -0.49
N VAL A 17 2.32 8.37 -1.43
CA VAL A 17 3.34 7.89 -2.39
C VAL A 17 4.61 7.45 -1.67
N ALA A 18 5.10 8.24 -0.71
CA ALA A 18 6.29 7.91 0.06
C ALA A 18 6.12 6.62 0.88
N LEU A 19 4.97 6.44 1.53
CA LEU A 19 4.62 5.22 2.26
C LEU A 19 4.52 4.02 1.31
N SER A 20 3.86 4.17 0.17
CA SER A 20 3.73 3.12 -0.84
C SER A 20 5.10 2.66 -1.35
N VAL A 21 6.01 3.59 -1.66
CA VAL A 21 7.38 3.28 -2.08
C VAL A 21 8.15 2.60 -0.94
N GLY A 22 8.06 3.12 0.28
CA GLY A 22 8.72 2.54 1.46
C GLY A 22 8.30 1.09 1.71
N ILE A 23 7.01 0.80 1.65
CA ILE A 23 6.45 -0.55 1.80
C ILE A 23 6.94 -1.48 0.66
N ASN A 24 6.96 -0.99 -0.59
CA ASN A 24 7.46 -1.79 -1.72
C ASN A 24 8.96 -2.10 -1.58
N VAL A 25 9.78 -1.12 -1.21
CA VAL A 25 11.22 -1.33 -0.97
C VAL A 25 11.44 -2.31 0.18
N TYR A 26 10.70 -2.17 1.28
CA TYR A 26 10.75 -3.11 2.40
C TYR A 26 10.38 -4.53 1.96
N ALA A 27 9.25 -4.70 1.27
CA ALA A 27 8.78 -6.00 0.81
C ALA A 27 9.76 -6.67 -0.17
N LEU A 28 10.33 -5.90 -1.11
CA LEU A 28 11.35 -6.41 -2.05
C LEU A 28 12.63 -6.82 -1.32
N ASN A 29 13.07 -6.05 -0.33
CA ASN A 29 14.26 -6.36 0.45
C ASN A 29 14.02 -7.61 1.31
N ALA A 30 12.91 -7.69 2.02
CA ALA A 30 12.54 -8.84 2.85
C ALA A 30 12.44 -10.13 2.01
N SER A 31 11.74 -10.09 0.88
CA SER A 31 11.53 -11.27 0.04
C SER A 31 12.77 -11.70 -0.73
N ARG A 32 13.54 -10.74 -1.27
CA ARG A 32 14.68 -11.07 -2.15
C ARG A 32 15.99 -11.26 -1.38
N VAL A 33 16.25 -10.46 -0.36
CA VAL A 33 17.51 -10.45 0.39
C VAL A 33 17.41 -11.31 1.64
N ALA A 34 16.37 -11.13 2.45
CA ALA A 34 16.19 -11.93 3.68
C ALA A 34 15.50 -13.28 3.44
N GLY A 35 14.93 -13.51 2.25
CA GLY A 35 14.22 -14.75 1.92
C GLY A 35 12.89 -14.92 2.65
N ASP A 36 12.33 -13.83 3.17
CA ASP A 36 11.04 -13.85 3.85
C ASP A 36 9.90 -13.93 2.81
N ALA A 37 9.15 -15.01 2.84
CA ALA A 37 8.06 -15.26 1.89
C ALA A 37 6.86 -14.33 2.10
N VAL A 38 6.60 -13.95 3.35
CA VAL A 38 5.50 -13.04 3.72
C VAL A 38 6.04 -12.01 4.69
N PRO A 39 6.53 -10.87 4.18
CA PRO A 39 7.00 -9.78 5.04
C PRO A 39 5.87 -9.26 5.93
N MET A 40 6.14 -9.14 7.23
CA MET A 40 5.17 -8.77 8.27
C MET A 40 5.53 -7.41 8.92
N PRO A 41 5.47 -6.27 8.18
CA PRO A 41 5.72 -4.96 8.80
C PRO A 41 4.68 -4.68 9.88
N PHE A 42 5.13 -4.36 11.07
CA PHE A 42 4.26 -4.10 12.23
C PHE A 42 3.35 -5.28 12.62
N GLY A 43 3.79 -6.54 12.37
CA GLY A 43 3.02 -7.75 12.66
C GLY A 43 1.88 -8.03 11.68
N VAL A 44 1.79 -7.31 10.55
CA VAL A 44 0.75 -7.53 9.53
C VAL A 44 1.38 -7.77 8.17
N GLY A 45 0.96 -8.83 7.50
CA GLY A 45 1.42 -9.22 6.18
C GLY A 45 0.28 -9.33 5.15
N LEU A 46 0.66 -9.28 3.88
CA LEU A 46 -0.25 -9.49 2.76
C LEU A 46 0.30 -10.59 1.87
N THR A 47 -0.52 -11.59 1.59
CA THR A 47 -0.20 -12.66 0.65
C THR A 47 -1.38 -12.95 -0.28
N VAL A 48 -1.12 -13.62 -1.40
CA VAL A 48 -2.14 -14.00 -2.38
C VAL A 48 -2.17 -15.51 -2.46
N VAL A 49 -3.36 -16.08 -2.46
CA VAL A 49 -3.57 -17.52 -2.65
C VAL A 49 -3.15 -17.91 -4.07
N LEU A 50 -2.21 -18.84 -4.19
CA LEU A 50 -1.62 -19.28 -5.45
C LEU A 50 -2.06 -20.66 -5.89
N SER A 51 -2.65 -21.47 -5.00
CA SER A 51 -3.11 -22.85 -5.26
C SER A 51 -4.48 -23.08 -4.68
N GLY A 52 -5.14 -24.15 -5.11
CA GLY A 52 -6.47 -24.54 -4.62
C GLY A 52 -6.44 -25.42 -3.35
N SER A 53 -5.32 -25.51 -2.62
CA SER A 53 -5.22 -26.36 -1.43
C SER A 53 -6.18 -26.00 -0.29
N MET A 54 -6.72 -24.78 -0.30
CA MET A 54 -7.67 -24.27 0.69
C MET A 54 -9.08 -24.11 0.14
N GLU A 55 -9.36 -24.68 -1.04
CA GLU A 55 -10.73 -24.69 -1.57
C GLU A 55 -11.66 -25.55 -0.68
N PRO A 56 -12.93 -25.17 -0.48
CA PRO A 56 -13.60 -24.02 -1.11
C PRO A 56 -13.49 -22.72 -0.29
N GLU A 57 -12.85 -22.72 0.87
CA GLU A 57 -12.83 -21.55 1.78
C GLU A 57 -12.01 -20.39 1.21
N LEU A 58 -10.83 -20.69 0.64
CA LEU A 58 -9.97 -19.69 0.00
C LEU A 58 -9.68 -20.12 -1.44
N SER A 59 -9.94 -19.21 -2.37
CA SER A 59 -9.76 -19.47 -3.80
C SER A 59 -8.51 -18.82 -4.36
N VAL A 60 -7.99 -19.38 -5.45
CA VAL A 60 -6.84 -18.82 -6.16
C VAL A 60 -7.10 -17.37 -6.56
N GLY A 61 -6.21 -16.47 -6.21
CA GLY A 61 -6.33 -15.04 -6.46
C GLY A 61 -6.95 -14.23 -5.31
N ASP A 62 -7.31 -14.87 -4.20
CA ASP A 62 -7.73 -14.15 -3.01
C ASP A 62 -6.54 -13.44 -2.36
N LEU A 63 -6.75 -12.21 -1.90
CA LEU A 63 -5.78 -11.46 -1.10
C LEU A 63 -6.05 -11.73 0.37
N LEU A 64 -5.05 -12.25 1.07
CA LEU A 64 -5.10 -12.53 2.50
C LEU A 64 -4.39 -11.44 3.29
N ILE A 65 -5.05 -10.98 4.35
CA ILE A 65 -4.43 -10.19 5.41
C ILE A 65 -4.09 -11.16 6.53
N VAL A 66 -2.80 -11.18 6.88
CA VAL A 66 -2.22 -12.08 7.87
C VAL A 66 -1.76 -11.24 9.05
N ALA A 67 -2.10 -11.63 10.26
CA ALA A 67 -1.65 -10.97 11.48
C ALA A 67 -0.90 -11.93 12.38
N GLU A 68 0.24 -11.49 12.88
CA GLU A 68 1.00 -12.19 13.90
C GLU A 68 0.16 -12.30 15.20
N GLN A 69 0.25 -13.44 15.86
CA GLN A 69 -0.49 -13.72 17.10
C GLN A 69 0.45 -14.24 18.17
N ASP A 70 0.15 -13.97 19.43
CA ASP A 70 0.88 -14.49 20.57
C ASP A 70 0.63 -16.01 20.78
N SER A 71 -0.50 -16.52 20.30
CA SER A 71 -0.87 -17.92 20.36
C SER A 71 -1.82 -18.31 19.24
N TYR A 72 -1.82 -19.59 18.92
CA TYR A 72 -2.68 -20.16 17.86
C TYR A 72 -3.54 -21.28 18.45
N THR A 73 -4.60 -21.66 17.74
CA THR A 73 -5.50 -22.77 18.12
C THR A 73 -5.81 -23.67 16.93
N VAL A 74 -6.13 -24.93 17.21
CA VAL A 74 -6.59 -25.88 16.19
C VAL A 74 -7.84 -25.36 15.50
N GLY A 75 -7.88 -25.47 14.17
CA GLY A 75 -8.94 -24.96 13.30
C GLY A 75 -8.62 -23.59 12.68
N GLU A 76 -7.61 -22.88 13.14
CA GLU A 76 -7.21 -21.61 12.55
C GLU A 76 -6.45 -21.80 11.24
N VAL A 77 -6.72 -20.91 10.27
CA VAL A 77 -5.96 -20.84 9.02
C VAL A 77 -4.76 -19.95 9.24
N VAL A 78 -3.58 -20.50 9.01
CA VAL A 78 -2.29 -19.83 9.25
C VAL A 78 -1.46 -19.78 7.98
N VAL A 79 -0.56 -18.82 7.95
CA VAL A 79 0.50 -18.75 6.95
C VAL A 79 1.81 -19.11 7.60
N PHE A 80 2.52 -20.08 7.04
CA PHE A 80 3.84 -20.48 7.49
C PHE A 80 4.85 -20.43 6.35
N GLN A 81 6.12 -20.36 6.71
CA GLN A 81 7.19 -20.30 5.74
C GLN A 81 7.76 -21.69 5.46
N GLU A 82 7.75 -22.07 4.18
CA GLU A 82 8.43 -23.26 3.69
C GLU A 82 9.47 -22.87 2.64
N GLY A 83 10.75 -22.90 3.05
CA GLY A 83 11.82 -22.38 2.22
C GLY A 83 11.63 -20.89 1.87
N ARG A 84 11.32 -20.59 0.62
CA ARG A 84 11.08 -19.24 0.11
C ARG A 84 9.63 -18.96 -0.28
N ILE A 85 8.73 -19.85 0.07
CA ILE A 85 7.31 -19.70 -0.21
C ILE A 85 6.50 -19.58 1.08
N GLY A 86 5.42 -18.84 1.05
CA GLY A 86 4.39 -18.82 2.08
C GLY A 86 3.33 -19.85 1.74
N VAL A 87 3.08 -20.78 2.65
CA VAL A 87 2.04 -21.80 2.55
C VAL A 87 0.89 -21.39 3.47
N VAL A 88 -0.34 -21.57 3.01
CA VAL A 88 -1.56 -21.23 3.75
C VAL A 88 -2.34 -22.51 3.98
N HIS A 89 -2.39 -22.98 5.21
CA HIS A 89 -3.13 -24.20 5.58
C HIS A 89 -3.80 -24.03 6.94
N ARG A 90 -4.68 -24.99 7.29
CA ARG A 90 -5.39 -25.03 8.56
C ARG A 90 -4.63 -25.85 9.58
N ILE A 91 -4.54 -25.37 10.82
CA ILE A 91 -4.00 -26.15 11.94
C ILE A 91 -4.98 -27.27 12.26
N ILE A 92 -4.50 -28.52 12.19
CA ILE A 92 -5.28 -29.72 12.55
C ILE A 92 -4.84 -30.34 13.87
N GLU A 93 -3.58 -30.13 14.25
CA GLU A 93 -3.01 -30.59 15.49
C GLU A 93 -1.91 -29.62 15.95
N MET A 94 -1.77 -29.42 17.25
CA MET A 94 -0.68 -28.63 17.81
C MET A 94 -0.39 -29.04 19.26
N ASP A 95 0.86 -28.82 19.69
CA ASP A 95 1.31 -28.85 21.06
C ASP A 95 2.05 -27.53 21.38
N ASP A 96 2.79 -27.51 22.52
CA ASP A 96 3.47 -26.28 22.99
C ASP A 96 4.56 -25.78 22.03
N THR A 97 5.10 -26.63 21.17
CA THR A 97 6.25 -26.31 20.30
C THR A 97 6.05 -26.65 18.85
N THR A 98 5.12 -27.54 18.53
CA THR A 98 4.92 -28.05 17.18
C THR A 98 3.49 -27.85 16.70
N VAL A 99 3.33 -27.72 15.41
CA VAL A 99 2.04 -27.57 14.72
C VAL A 99 2.01 -28.45 13.48
N THR A 100 0.89 -29.16 13.29
CA THR A 100 0.58 -29.88 12.07
C THR A 100 -0.55 -29.18 11.35
N THR A 101 -0.34 -28.90 10.08
CA THR A 101 -1.32 -28.20 9.22
C THR A 101 -1.79 -29.11 8.11
N GLN A 102 -2.91 -28.76 7.48
CA GLN A 102 -3.43 -29.41 6.28
C GLN A 102 -4.22 -28.41 5.44
N GLY A 103 -4.04 -28.47 4.14
CA GLY A 103 -4.93 -27.77 3.21
C GLY A 103 -6.32 -28.39 3.18
N ASP A 104 -7.37 -27.59 3.19
CA ASP A 104 -8.76 -28.06 3.24
C ASP A 104 -9.13 -29.00 2.07
N ALA A 105 -8.49 -28.82 0.92
CA ALA A 105 -8.63 -29.68 -0.25
C ALA A 105 -7.56 -30.79 -0.34
N ASN A 106 -6.63 -30.88 0.61
CA ASN A 106 -5.57 -31.88 0.58
C ASN A 106 -6.01 -33.21 1.23
N ASN A 107 -5.53 -34.32 0.69
CA ASN A 107 -5.85 -35.66 1.18
C ASN A 107 -4.95 -36.13 2.34
N ALA A 108 -3.88 -35.39 2.63
CA ALA A 108 -2.91 -35.75 3.69
C ALA A 108 -2.48 -34.49 4.45
N PRO A 109 -2.19 -34.61 5.75
CA PRO A 109 -1.58 -33.53 6.52
C PRO A 109 -0.15 -33.23 6.06
N ASP A 110 0.30 -32.04 6.38
CA ASP A 110 1.70 -31.63 6.25
C ASP A 110 2.54 -32.34 7.33
N GLU A 111 3.85 -32.34 7.16
CA GLU A 111 4.75 -32.79 8.23
C GLU A 111 4.69 -31.85 9.43
N PRO A 112 4.73 -32.35 10.67
CA PRO A 112 4.78 -31.52 11.85
C PRO A 112 5.97 -30.56 11.80
N MET A 113 5.73 -29.30 12.13
CA MET A 113 6.76 -28.25 12.08
C MET A 113 6.80 -27.44 13.37
N ASP A 114 7.94 -26.79 13.61
CA ASP A 114 8.08 -25.84 14.72
C ASP A 114 7.13 -24.66 14.56
N ILE A 115 6.43 -24.29 15.63
CA ILE A 115 5.45 -23.21 15.65
C ILE A 115 6.06 -21.84 15.25
N SER A 116 7.37 -21.66 15.46
CA SER A 116 8.09 -20.44 15.06
C SER A 116 8.13 -20.22 13.54
N ARG A 117 7.82 -21.26 12.74
CA ARG A 117 7.69 -21.13 11.28
C ARG A 117 6.37 -20.47 10.86
N VAL A 118 5.39 -20.43 11.78
CA VAL A 118 4.11 -19.74 11.54
C VAL A 118 4.35 -18.24 11.54
N LYS A 119 4.00 -17.60 10.46
CA LYS A 119 4.11 -16.13 10.29
C LYS A 119 2.94 -15.41 10.92
N GLY A 120 1.75 -15.99 10.86
CA GLY A 120 0.55 -15.39 11.41
C GLY A 120 -0.71 -16.10 10.98
N LYS A 121 -1.84 -15.66 11.55
CA LYS A 121 -3.18 -16.12 11.24
C LYS A 121 -3.79 -15.30 10.10
N VAL A 122 -4.53 -15.94 9.22
CA VAL A 122 -5.38 -15.25 8.24
C VAL A 122 -6.56 -14.61 8.97
N VAL A 123 -6.59 -13.28 8.99
CA VAL A 123 -7.64 -12.51 9.68
C VAL A 123 -8.71 -12.00 8.70
N LEU A 124 -8.37 -11.87 7.43
CA LEU A 124 -9.31 -11.46 6.39
C LEU A 124 -8.87 -12.01 5.03
N ALA A 125 -9.83 -12.50 4.27
CA ALA A 125 -9.67 -12.87 2.87
C ALA A 125 -10.52 -11.94 1.99
N ILE A 126 -9.92 -11.36 0.95
CA ILE A 126 -10.60 -10.49 0.01
C ILE A 126 -10.60 -11.17 -1.36
N PRO A 127 -11.75 -11.64 -1.84
CA PRO A 127 -11.84 -12.41 -3.06
C PRO A 127 -11.30 -11.66 -4.30
N MET A 128 -10.56 -12.35 -5.14
CA MET A 128 -10.10 -11.94 -6.47
C MET A 128 -9.18 -10.69 -6.55
N ILE A 129 -8.98 -9.96 -5.48
CA ILE A 129 -8.15 -8.72 -5.47
C ILE A 129 -6.66 -9.04 -5.63
N GLY A 130 -6.23 -10.25 -5.31
CA GLY A 130 -4.83 -10.66 -5.43
C GLY A 130 -4.23 -10.50 -6.84
N HIS A 131 -5.03 -10.68 -7.88
CA HIS A 131 -4.58 -10.45 -9.26
C HIS A 131 -4.20 -8.98 -9.50
N VAL A 132 -4.99 -8.03 -8.99
CA VAL A 132 -4.70 -6.59 -9.07
C VAL A 132 -3.46 -6.24 -8.26
N VAL A 133 -3.35 -6.79 -7.05
CA VAL A 133 -2.19 -6.60 -6.17
C VAL A 133 -0.92 -7.12 -6.80
N ASN A 134 -0.95 -8.30 -7.40
CA ASN A 134 0.20 -8.87 -8.11
C ASN A 134 0.62 -8.02 -9.32
N MET A 135 -0.34 -7.45 -10.05
CA MET A 135 -0.06 -6.54 -11.15
C MET A 135 0.63 -5.26 -10.67
N ILE A 136 0.17 -4.68 -9.55
CA ILE A 136 0.73 -3.46 -8.96
C ILE A 136 2.13 -3.71 -8.35
N LYS A 137 2.40 -4.91 -7.83
CA LYS A 137 3.72 -5.29 -7.27
C LYS A 137 4.81 -5.45 -8.32
N THR A 138 4.51 -5.37 -9.61
CA THR A 138 5.55 -5.45 -10.66
C THR A 138 6.42 -4.18 -10.65
N PRO A 139 7.74 -4.29 -10.89
CA PRO A 139 8.62 -3.13 -10.98
C PRO A 139 8.14 -2.10 -12.02
N VAL A 140 7.58 -2.59 -13.13
CA VAL A 140 7.04 -1.75 -14.21
C VAL A 140 5.85 -0.92 -13.71
N ALA A 141 4.89 -1.55 -13.02
CA ALA A 141 3.74 -0.83 -12.47
C ALA A 141 4.17 0.22 -11.45
N THR A 142 5.14 -0.10 -10.60
CA THR A 142 5.70 0.87 -9.63
C THR A 142 6.27 2.09 -10.33
N VAL A 143 7.04 1.90 -11.41
CA VAL A 143 7.60 3.01 -12.20
C VAL A 143 6.48 3.83 -12.87
N VAL A 144 5.48 3.17 -13.43
CA VAL A 144 4.33 3.86 -14.06
C VAL A 144 3.53 4.68 -13.05
N ILE A 145 3.27 4.14 -11.87
CA ILE A 145 2.56 4.84 -10.78
C ILE A 145 3.36 6.07 -10.33
N LEU A 146 4.68 5.93 -10.16
CA LEU A 146 5.56 7.04 -9.81
C LEU A 146 5.57 8.12 -10.89
N ALA A 147 5.71 7.74 -12.15
CA ALA A 147 5.68 8.67 -13.27
C ALA A 147 4.34 9.42 -13.37
N ALA A 148 3.22 8.71 -13.20
CA ALA A 148 1.90 9.30 -13.17
C ALA A 148 1.72 10.28 -11.98
N ALA A 149 2.23 9.91 -10.79
CA ALA A 149 2.18 10.78 -9.61
C ALA A 149 3.00 12.06 -9.84
N ILE A 150 4.22 11.95 -10.38
CA ILE A 150 5.07 13.10 -10.72
C ILE A 150 4.38 13.99 -11.75
N PHE A 151 3.81 13.42 -12.81
CA PHE A 151 3.09 14.16 -13.84
C PHE A 151 1.89 14.92 -13.28
N LEU A 152 1.10 14.28 -12.42
CA LEU A 152 -0.04 14.94 -11.75
C LEU A 152 0.40 16.08 -10.82
N LEU A 153 1.50 15.90 -10.11
CA LEU A 153 2.10 16.94 -9.29
C LEU A 153 2.55 18.12 -10.14
N GLU A 154 3.29 17.87 -11.20
CA GLU A 154 3.80 18.90 -12.11
C GLU A 154 2.66 19.70 -12.76
N ARG A 155 1.61 19.02 -13.23
CA ARG A 155 0.41 19.67 -13.75
C ARG A 155 -0.32 20.52 -12.68
N SER A 156 -0.32 20.07 -11.44
CA SER A 156 -0.89 20.83 -10.32
C SER A 156 -0.09 22.11 -10.02
N PHE A 157 1.25 22.03 -10.09
CA PHE A 157 2.13 23.18 -9.90
C PHE A 157 2.01 24.21 -11.03
N HIS A 158 1.90 23.79 -12.30
CA HIS A 158 1.77 24.70 -13.43
C HIS A 158 0.49 25.55 -13.31
N LYS A 159 -0.64 24.91 -13.01
CA LYS A 159 -1.91 25.62 -12.80
C LYS A 159 -1.89 26.62 -11.63
N GLU A 160 -1.07 26.39 -10.61
CA GLU A 160 -0.95 27.31 -9.48
C GLU A 160 -0.09 28.52 -9.84
N LYS A 161 1.02 28.31 -10.57
CA LYS A 161 1.88 29.38 -11.08
C LYS A 161 1.17 30.34 -12.04
N GLU A 162 0.39 29.80 -12.98
CA GLU A 162 -0.41 30.63 -13.90
C GLU A 162 -1.39 31.52 -13.13
N LYS A 163 -2.12 30.98 -12.16
CA LYS A 163 -3.07 31.78 -11.36
C LYS A 163 -2.40 32.85 -10.48
N ASP A 164 -1.25 32.53 -9.90
CA ASP A 164 -0.51 33.50 -9.09
C ASP A 164 0.09 34.62 -9.98
N ALA A 165 0.47 34.29 -11.24
CA ALA A 165 0.92 35.27 -12.22
C ALA A 165 -0.21 36.21 -12.68
N ASP A 166 -1.39 35.65 -12.99
CA ASP A 166 -2.57 36.44 -13.40
C ASP A 166 -3.01 37.39 -12.26
N GLN A 167 -3.04 36.93 -11.02
CA GLN A 167 -3.37 37.78 -9.86
C GLN A 167 -2.36 38.90 -9.64
N LEU A 168 -1.06 38.59 -9.84
CA LEU A 168 -0.02 39.60 -9.72
C LEU A 168 -0.13 40.69 -10.81
N GLU A 169 -0.48 40.31 -12.02
CA GLU A 169 -0.75 41.28 -13.11
C GLU A 169 -1.98 42.14 -12.83
N GLU A 170 -3.05 41.55 -12.32
CA GLU A 170 -4.27 42.28 -11.95
C GLU A 170 -3.98 43.32 -10.84
N ILE A 171 -3.26 42.92 -9.78
CA ILE A 171 -2.84 43.81 -8.70
C ILE A 171 -1.94 44.95 -9.23
N LYS A 172 -1.01 44.65 -10.15
CA LYS A 172 -0.15 45.67 -10.74
C LYS A 172 -0.96 46.70 -11.54
N ARG A 173 -1.93 46.26 -12.35
CA ARG A 173 -2.83 47.15 -13.12
C ARG A 173 -3.66 48.05 -12.18
N GLU A 174 -4.14 47.52 -11.08
CA GLU A 174 -4.92 48.28 -10.11
C GLU A 174 -4.09 49.34 -9.40
N ILE A 175 -2.85 48.99 -9.00
CA ILE A 175 -1.89 49.96 -8.43
C ILE A 175 -1.57 51.11 -9.43
N GLU A 176 -1.38 50.77 -10.69
CA GLU A 176 -1.06 51.76 -11.74
C GLU A 176 -2.24 52.70 -11.99
N ARG A 177 -3.47 52.18 -11.98
CA ARG A 177 -4.70 52.95 -12.08
C ARG A 177 -4.86 53.92 -10.90
N LEU A 178 -4.68 53.43 -9.66
CA LEU A 178 -4.76 54.27 -8.46
C LEU A 178 -3.70 55.38 -8.44
N LYS A 179 -2.47 55.07 -8.91
CA LYS A 179 -1.43 56.09 -9.07
C LYS A 179 -1.77 57.16 -10.07
N GLN A 180 -2.41 56.84 -11.19
CA GLN A 180 -2.88 57.79 -12.19
C GLN A 180 -4.02 58.65 -11.64
N GLU A 181 -4.97 58.07 -10.93
CA GLU A 181 -6.07 58.79 -10.30
C GLU A 181 -5.55 59.79 -9.23
N ALA A 182 -4.62 59.37 -8.38
CA ALA A 182 -3.98 60.26 -7.40
C ALA A 182 -3.23 61.43 -8.07
N LYS A 183 -2.47 61.16 -9.12
CA LYS A 183 -1.72 62.22 -9.86
C LYS A 183 -2.67 63.21 -10.53
N ASN A 184 -3.83 62.77 -11.04
CA ASN A 184 -4.81 63.65 -11.63
C ASN A 184 -5.55 64.55 -10.61
N GLN A 185 -5.68 64.08 -9.35
CA GLN A 185 -6.26 64.88 -8.25
C GLN A 185 -5.31 65.98 -7.79
N ASP A 186 -3.99 65.65 -7.71
CA ASP A 186 -2.98 66.67 -7.35
C ASP A 186 -2.77 67.76 -8.41
N THR A 187 -3.08 67.48 -9.67
CA THR A 187 -2.95 68.46 -10.78
C THR A 187 -4.17 69.38 -10.91
N ASN A 188 -5.28 69.08 -10.28
CA ASN A 188 -6.54 69.87 -10.33
C ASN A 188 -6.79 70.73 -9.09
N GLN A 189 -5.84 70.84 -8.17
CA GLN A 189 -5.77 71.79 -7.06
C GLN A 189 -4.77 72.93 -7.37
#